data_9795b8cd94c6258dd641815fd7ece7be
#
_entry.id   9795b8cd94c6258dd641815fd7ece7be
#
_cell.length_a   1.000
_cell.length_b   1.000
_cell.length_c   1.000
_cell.angle_alpha   90.00
_cell.angle_beta   90.00
_cell.angle_gamma   90.00
#
_symmetry.space_group_name_H-M   'P 1'
#
loop_
_entity.id
_entity.type
_entity.pdbx_description
1 polymer ?
#
loop_
_entity_poly.entity_id
_entity_poly.type
_entity_poly.pdbx_seq_one_letter_code
_entity_poly.pdbx_strand_id
1 'polypeptide(L)'
;LNRVASKAHWSPLSIPEGAGSGLSETIFWTLPELSEPDQMDRINSSGTYGFIFDFCGVEVNPSDGSVRIDKYVTMHDAGKILNPKLADGQIKGAFAQGIGAALLEQLSYSADGAFETGTFADYCPPYATDMPELLILHDEHPSPLTPTGAKGLGEGNCMSTPVCIANAISDFRYSGANTLFATSCGVNNIACRCAIF
;
A
#
# COMPACT_ATOMS: atom_id res chain seq x y z
N LEU A 1 -12.53 5.05 22.58
CA LEU A 1 -13.93 5.12 23.01
C LEU A 1 -14.04 5.44 24.51
N ASN A 2 -13.51 4.64 25.43
CA ASN A 2 -13.64 4.84 26.87
C ASN A 2 -13.18 6.24 27.33
N ARG A 3 -12.07 6.78 26.77
CA ARG A 3 -11.59 8.14 27.09
C ARG A 3 -12.54 9.22 26.62
N VAL A 4 -13.12 9.06 25.43
CA VAL A 4 -14.12 10.01 24.91
C VAL A 4 -15.39 9.97 25.75
N ALA A 5 -15.91 8.78 26.02
CA ALA A 5 -17.08 8.58 26.88
C ALA A 5 -16.88 9.18 28.30
N SER A 6 -15.71 8.95 28.90
CA SER A 6 -15.37 9.51 30.20
C SER A 6 -15.30 11.02 30.19
N LYS A 7 -14.72 11.63 29.14
CA LYS A 7 -14.63 13.08 28.99
C LYS A 7 -15.97 13.73 28.70
N ALA A 8 -16.83 13.07 27.95
CA ALA A 8 -18.20 13.49 27.69
C ALA A 8 -19.13 13.28 28.90
N HIS A 9 -18.61 12.75 30.02
CA HIS A 9 -19.43 12.34 31.18
C HIS A 9 -20.55 11.38 30.81
N TRP A 10 -20.36 10.62 29.71
CA TRP A 10 -21.36 9.70 29.23
C TRP A 10 -21.29 8.37 29.97
N SER A 11 -22.41 8.08 30.65
CA SER A 11 -22.70 6.74 31.18
C SER A 11 -23.96 6.22 30.51
N PRO A 12 -24.04 4.93 30.20
CA PRO A 12 -25.27 4.34 29.67
C PRO A 12 -26.54 4.60 30.50
N LEU A 13 -26.35 5.00 31.76
CA LEU A 13 -27.41 5.22 32.74
C LEU A 13 -27.66 6.70 33.06
N SER A 14 -26.87 7.65 32.55
CA SER A 14 -27.03 9.06 32.88
C SER A 14 -26.74 9.95 31.65
N ILE A 15 -27.79 10.23 30.88
CA ILE A 15 -27.77 11.39 29.98
C ILE A 15 -27.98 12.61 30.88
N PRO A 16 -27.09 13.63 30.86
CA PRO A 16 -27.29 14.83 31.65
C PRO A 16 -28.62 15.50 31.32
N GLU A 17 -29.33 15.91 32.34
CA GLU A 17 -30.60 16.61 32.17
C GLU A 17 -30.36 17.87 31.35
N GLY A 18 -31.06 18.09 30.24
CA GLY A 18 -30.84 19.16 29.29
C GLY A 18 -29.83 18.92 28.16
N ALA A 19 -29.19 17.79 28.11
CA ALA A 19 -28.45 17.40 26.93
C ALA A 19 -29.42 17.15 25.78
N GLY A 20 -29.30 17.88 24.69
CA GLY A 20 -30.07 17.65 23.46
C GLY A 20 -29.83 16.26 22.88
N SER A 21 -30.42 15.97 21.74
CA SER A 21 -30.42 14.66 21.09
C SER A 21 -29.05 14.14 20.62
N GLY A 22 -27.94 14.77 20.98
CA GLY A 22 -26.57 14.37 20.62
C GLY A 22 -25.55 14.73 21.69
N LEU A 23 -24.78 13.75 22.14
CA LEU A 23 -23.57 13.95 22.93
C LEU A 23 -22.38 14.05 21.96
N SER A 24 -21.59 15.11 22.07
CA SER A 24 -20.39 15.32 21.29
C SER A 24 -19.23 15.71 22.21
N GLU A 25 -18.10 15.03 22.02
CA GLU A 25 -16.85 15.38 22.70
C GLU A 25 -15.67 15.16 21.74
N THR A 26 -14.74 16.09 21.78
CA THR A 26 -13.52 16.04 20.98
C THR A 26 -12.32 15.74 21.87
N ILE A 27 -11.54 14.76 21.48
CA ILE A 27 -10.29 14.41 22.16
C ILE A 27 -9.15 14.36 21.14
N PHE A 28 -8.05 15.01 21.44
CA PHE A 28 -6.81 14.91 20.67
C PHE A 28 -5.95 13.80 21.25
N TRP A 29 -5.45 12.97 20.36
CA TRP A 29 -4.50 11.93 20.71
C TRP A 29 -3.32 11.97 19.75
N THR A 30 -2.12 11.93 20.28
CA THR A 30 -0.88 11.78 19.53
C THR A 30 -0.05 10.66 20.14
N LEU A 31 0.84 10.10 19.35
CA LEU A 31 1.81 9.14 19.85
C LEU A 31 2.84 9.88 20.72
N PRO A 32 3.13 9.39 21.95
CA PRO A 32 4.04 10.10 22.87
C PRO A 32 5.47 10.25 22.33
N GLU A 33 5.90 9.33 21.44
CA GLU A 33 7.25 9.32 20.90
C GLU A 33 7.47 10.27 19.71
N LEU A 34 6.42 10.96 19.24
CA LEU A 34 6.57 11.94 18.17
C LEU A 34 7.31 13.18 18.69
N SER A 35 8.15 13.75 17.84
CA SER A 35 8.91 14.96 18.17
C SER A 35 8.73 16.05 17.12
N GLU A 36 8.83 17.29 17.57
CA GLU A 36 8.98 18.46 16.70
C GLU A 36 10.32 18.40 15.95
N PRO A 37 10.46 19.11 14.82
CA PRO A 37 11.73 19.25 14.13
C PRO A 37 12.83 19.78 15.05
N ASP A 38 14.02 19.16 15.00
CA ASP A 38 15.19 19.66 15.69
C ASP A 38 15.90 20.77 14.87
N GLN A 39 17.03 21.26 15.36
CA GLN A 39 17.81 22.33 14.69
C GLN A 39 18.37 21.91 13.31
N MET A 40 18.31 20.63 12.94
CA MET A 40 18.72 20.09 11.65
C MET A 40 17.54 19.58 10.84
N ASP A 41 16.31 20.05 11.17
CA ASP A 41 15.05 19.63 10.55
C ASP A 41 14.74 18.13 10.63
N ARG A 42 15.35 17.41 11.57
CA ARG A 42 15.05 16.00 11.81
C ARG A 42 13.81 15.89 12.70
N ILE A 43 12.86 15.10 12.25
CA ILE A 43 11.58 14.91 12.93
C ILE A 43 11.33 13.42 13.16
N ASN A 44 10.74 13.06 14.28
CA ASN A 44 10.09 11.77 14.45
C ASN A 44 8.58 11.92 14.26
N SER A 45 8.12 11.72 13.03
CA SER A 45 6.71 11.90 12.64
C SER A 45 5.90 10.62 12.63
N SER A 46 6.54 9.45 12.80
CA SER A 46 5.88 8.15 12.80
C SER A 46 6.50 7.21 13.82
N GLY A 47 5.66 6.57 14.61
CA GLY A 47 6.11 5.59 15.61
C GLY A 47 5.70 4.15 15.30
N THR A 48 5.00 3.92 14.17
CA THR A 48 4.56 2.59 13.77
C THR A 48 4.74 2.40 12.28
N TYR A 49 5.26 1.24 11.89
CA TYR A 49 5.56 0.91 10.51
C TYR A 49 4.90 -0.41 10.16
N GLY A 50 4.18 -0.43 9.03
CA GLY A 50 3.70 -1.65 8.39
C GLY A 50 4.80 -2.28 7.55
N PHE A 51 4.65 -3.55 7.24
CA PHE A 51 5.56 -4.27 6.35
C PHE A 51 4.78 -4.92 5.23
N ILE A 52 5.36 -4.95 4.05
CA ILE A 52 4.76 -5.56 2.87
C ILE A 52 5.79 -6.45 2.19
N PHE A 53 5.34 -7.64 1.80
CA PHE A 53 6.11 -8.56 1.00
C PHE A 53 5.30 -8.93 -0.24
N ASP A 54 5.86 -8.67 -1.40
CA ASP A 54 5.24 -8.95 -2.69
C ASP A 54 6.00 -10.02 -3.46
N PHE A 55 5.23 -10.91 -4.09
CA PHE A 55 5.74 -11.94 -4.97
C PHE A 55 4.93 -11.93 -6.26
N CYS A 56 5.58 -11.88 -7.41
CA CYS A 56 4.88 -12.02 -8.67
C CYS A 56 5.60 -12.96 -9.64
N GLY A 57 4.79 -13.68 -10.41
CA GLY A 57 5.22 -14.39 -11.60
C GLY A 57 4.79 -13.58 -12.82
N VAL A 58 5.72 -13.35 -13.75
CA VAL A 58 5.45 -12.65 -15.00
C VAL A 58 5.79 -13.51 -16.20
N GLU A 59 5.01 -13.34 -17.25
CA GLU A 59 5.28 -13.86 -18.58
C GLU A 59 5.66 -12.70 -19.49
N VAL A 60 6.82 -12.77 -20.12
CA VAL A 60 7.31 -11.75 -21.04
C VAL A 60 7.35 -12.33 -22.45
N ASN A 61 6.70 -11.66 -23.39
CA ASN A 61 6.77 -12.01 -24.79
C ASN A 61 8.03 -11.38 -25.42
N PRO A 62 9.02 -12.19 -25.86
CA PRO A 62 10.26 -11.66 -26.37
C PRO A 62 10.12 -10.97 -27.74
N SER A 63 9.02 -11.17 -28.46
CA SER A 63 8.82 -10.62 -29.79
C SER A 63 8.35 -9.17 -29.79
N ASP A 64 7.59 -8.76 -28.77
CA ASP A 64 6.99 -7.44 -28.66
C ASP A 64 7.22 -6.75 -27.30
N GLY A 65 7.83 -7.48 -26.35
CA GLY A 65 8.11 -6.99 -25.00
C GLY A 65 6.86 -6.88 -24.10
N SER A 66 5.72 -7.39 -24.52
CA SER A 66 4.52 -7.38 -23.69
C SER A 66 4.72 -8.23 -22.42
N VAL A 67 4.17 -7.76 -21.31
CA VAL A 67 4.28 -8.39 -19.99
C VAL A 67 2.89 -8.76 -19.49
N ARG A 68 2.71 -10.00 -19.10
CA ARG A 68 1.50 -10.49 -18.42
C ARG A 68 1.86 -10.97 -17.03
N ILE A 69 1.13 -10.52 -16.02
CA ILE A 69 1.26 -11.03 -14.65
C ILE A 69 0.45 -12.33 -14.57
N ASP A 70 1.13 -13.44 -14.26
CA ASP A 70 0.48 -14.74 -14.11
C ASP A 70 -0.13 -14.90 -12.71
N LYS A 71 0.66 -14.56 -11.67
CA LYS A 71 0.22 -14.59 -10.28
C LYS A 71 0.83 -13.44 -9.50
N TYR A 72 0.06 -12.94 -8.54
CA TYR A 72 0.54 -11.94 -7.59
C TYR A 72 0.10 -12.28 -6.18
N VAL A 73 1.04 -12.27 -5.26
CA VAL A 73 0.80 -12.49 -3.83
C VAL A 73 1.36 -11.31 -3.07
N THR A 74 0.55 -10.73 -2.20
CA THR A 74 0.97 -9.68 -1.29
C THR A 74 0.68 -10.09 0.14
N MET A 75 1.64 -9.91 1.02
CA MET A 75 1.50 -10.15 2.45
C MET A 75 1.73 -8.86 3.22
N HIS A 76 0.80 -8.55 4.11
CA HIS A 76 0.82 -7.32 4.88
C HIS A 76 0.91 -7.59 6.38
N ASP A 77 1.80 -6.87 7.05
CA ASP A 77 1.72 -6.60 8.48
C ASP A 77 1.26 -5.14 8.69
N ALA A 78 -0.01 -4.95 8.83
CA ALA A 78 -0.62 -3.66 9.20
C ALA A 78 -1.03 -3.62 10.68
N GLY A 79 -0.37 -4.42 11.50
CA GLY A 79 -0.76 -4.61 12.89
C GLY A 79 -2.12 -5.27 13.00
N LYS A 80 -2.96 -4.79 13.91
CA LYS A 80 -4.33 -5.30 14.04
C LYS A 80 -5.22 -4.81 12.90
N ILE A 81 -5.77 -5.73 12.14
CA ILE A 81 -6.77 -5.41 11.10
C ILE A 81 -8.11 -5.09 11.76
N LEU A 82 -8.55 -3.85 11.66
CA LEU A 82 -9.78 -3.38 12.29
C LEU A 82 -11.02 -3.72 11.47
N ASN A 83 -10.89 -3.69 10.15
CA ASN A 83 -11.95 -4.06 9.22
C ASN A 83 -11.35 -4.75 7.99
N PRO A 84 -11.43 -6.09 7.90
CA PRO A 84 -10.83 -6.84 6.79
C PRO A 84 -11.31 -6.42 5.40
N LYS A 85 -12.61 -6.14 5.23
CA LYS A 85 -13.14 -5.74 3.92
C LYS A 85 -12.58 -4.39 3.44
N LEU A 86 -12.43 -3.44 4.35
CA LEU A 86 -11.84 -2.14 4.02
C LEU A 86 -10.34 -2.27 3.78
N ALA A 87 -9.65 -3.08 4.57
CA ALA A 87 -8.23 -3.36 4.39
C ALA A 87 -7.96 -3.98 3.02
N ASP A 88 -8.67 -5.04 2.66
CA ASP A 88 -8.53 -5.68 1.34
C ASP A 88 -8.89 -4.73 0.19
N GLY A 89 -9.91 -3.90 0.38
CA GLY A 89 -10.29 -2.88 -0.60
C GLY A 89 -9.17 -1.86 -0.83
N GLN A 90 -8.51 -1.41 0.24
CA GLN A 90 -7.40 -0.49 0.18
C GLN A 90 -6.18 -1.12 -0.51
N ILE A 91 -5.85 -2.36 -0.17
CA ILE A 91 -4.75 -3.11 -0.80
C ILE A 91 -4.99 -3.28 -2.30
N LYS A 92 -6.21 -3.70 -2.70
CA LYS A 92 -6.57 -3.85 -4.12
C LYS A 92 -6.48 -2.54 -4.89
N GLY A 93 -6.92 -1.43 -4.28
CA GLY A 93 -6.82 -0.09 -4.89
C GLY A 93 -5.37 0.35 -5.08
N ALA A 94 -4.54 0.19 -4.05
CA ALA A 94 -3.11 0.49 -4.12
C ALA A 94 -2.37 -0.41 -5.13
N PHE A 95 -2.74 -1.69 -5.20
CA PHE A 95 -2.22 -2.63 -6.19
C PHE A 95 -2.55 -2.21 -7.62
N ALA A 96 -3.80 -1.79 -7.88
CA ALA A 96 -4.20 -1.28 -9.20
C ALA A 96 -3.37 -0.05 -9.62
N GLN A 97 -3.16 0.90 -8.71
CA GLN A 97 -2.26 2.03 -8.97
C GLN A 97 -0.83 1.56 -9.26
N GLY A 98 -0.33 0.59 -8.52
CA GLY A 98 1.00 0.03 -8.75
C GLY A 98 1.15 -0.64 -10.12
N ILE A 99 0.13 -1.36 -10.58
CA ILE A 99 0.09 -1.94 -11.94
C ILE A 99 0.10 -0.83 -13.00
N GLY A 100 -0.75 0.19 -12.82
CA GLY A 100 -0.79 1.35 -13.72
C GLY A 100 0.59 1.98 -13.87
N ALA A 101 1.23 2.29 -12.75
CA ALA A 101 2.55 2.92 -12.73
C ALA A 101 3.66 2.03 -13.34
N ALA A 102 3.53 0.69 -13.24
CA ALA A 102 4.54 -0.23 -13.74
C ALA A 102 4.42 -0.51 -15.24
N LEU A 103 3.21 -0.61 -15.78
CA LEU A 103 2.96 -1.22 -17.08
C LEU A 103 2.15 -0.37 -18.06
N LEU A 104 1.38 0.62 -17.60
CA LEU A 104 0.36 1.28 -18.44
C LEU A 104 0.52 2.80 -18.52
N GLU A 105 0.72 3.45 -17.37
CA GLU A 105 0.68 4.89 -17.28
C GLU A 105 2.00 5.51 -17.73
N GLN A 106 1.92 6.50 -18.63
CA GLN A 106 3.07 7.25 -19.10
C GLN A 106 2.74 8.74 -19.19
N LEU A 107 3.63 9.57 -18.66
CA LEU A 107 3.60 11.00 -18.82
C LEU A 107 4.65 11.41 -19.87
N SER A 108 4.19 11.86 -21.04
CA SER A 108 5.06 12.26 -22.14
C SER A 108 5.06 13.78 -22.35
N TYR A 109 6.24 14.29 -22.66
CA TYR A 109 6.44 15.70 -22.99
C TYR A 109 7.19 15.80 -24.32
N SER A 110 6.80 16.74 -25.15
CA SER A 110 7.52 17.09 -26.37
C SER A 110 8.87 17.75 -26.07
N ALA A 111 9.70 17.89 -27.09
CA ALA A 111 11.04 18.48 -26.93
C ALA A 111 11.02 19.94 -26.43
N ASP A 112 9.94 20.68 -26.67
CA ASP A 112 9.70 22.03 -26.17
C ASP A 112 8.97 22.09 -24.83
N GLY A 113 8.71 20.93 -24.20
CA GLY A 113 8.12 20.81 -22.88
C GLY A 113 6.59 20.82 -22.85
N ALA A 114 5.91 20.74 -23.99
CA ALA A 114 4.45 20.62 -24.00
C ALA A 114 4.02 19.21 -23.54
N PHE A 115 2.98 19.16 -22.69
CA PHE A 115 2.44 17.90 -22.18
C PHE A 115 1.58 17.20 -23.23
N GLU A 116 1.93 15.96 -23.60
CA GLU A 116 1.31 15.23 -24.71
C GLU A 116 0.25 14.22 -24.26
N THR A 117 0.36 13.68 -23.07
CA THR A 117 -0.56 12.64 -22.56
C THR A 117 -1.68 13.22 -21.68
N GLY A 118 -2.31 14.31 -22.16
CA GLY A 118 -3.31 15.08 -21.42
C GLY A 118 -4.75 14.54 -21.49
N THR A 119 -4.99 13.47 -22.24
CA THR A 119 -6.32 12.88 -22.42
C THR A 119 -6.30 11.38 -22.13
N PHE A 120 -7.46 10.78 -21.83
CA PHE A 120 -7.58 9.33 -21.67
C PHE A 120 -7.41 8.53 -22.98
N ALA A 121 -7.22 9.18 -24.12
CA ALA A 121 -6.80 8.52 -25.34
C ALA A 121 -5.29 8.20 -25.34
N ASP A 122 -4.53 8.99 -24.60
CA ASP A 122 -3.05 8.91 -24.55
C ASP A 122 -2.56 8.40 -23.18
N TYR A 123 -3.23 8.80 -22.11
CA TYR A 123 -2.96 8.34 -20.74
C TYR A 123 -3.87 7.17 -20.40
N CYS A 124 -3.27 5.99 -20.17
CA CYS A 124 -3.98 4.72 -19.98
C CYS A 124 -3.96 4.29 -18.52
N PRO A 125 -4.94 4.67 -17.68
CA PRO A 125 -5.07 4.09 -16.35
C PRO A 125 -5.53 2.63 -16.48
N PRO A 126 -5.23 1.78 -15.48
CA PRO A 126 -5.62 0.38 -15.52
C PRO A 126 -7.15 0.19 -15.46
N TYR A 127 -7.66 -0.72 -16.26
CA TYR A 127 -9.05 -1.17 -16.21
C TYR A 127 -9.18 -2.40 -15.30
N ALA A 128 -10.39 -2.72 -14.87
CA ALA A 128 -10.64 -3.92 -14.08
C ALA A 128 -10.23 -5.22 -14.79
N THR A 129 -10.23 -5.22 -16.12
CA THR A 129 -9.79 -6.35 -16.96
C THR A 129 -8.28 -6.53 -17.01
N ASP A 130 -7.51 -5.49 -16.65
CA ASP A 130 -6.05 -5.54 -16.63
C ASP A 130 -5.52 -6.11 -15.31
N MET A 131 -6.41 -6.26 -14.32
CA MET A 131 -6.03 -6.75 -13.00
C MET A 131 -5.86 -8.26 -12.99
N PRO A 132 -4.66 -8.76 -12.65
CA PRO A 132 -4.45 -10.18 -12.43
C PRO A 132 -5.11 -10.64 -11.12
N GLU A 133 -5.17 -11.95 -10.92
CA GLU A 133 -5.57 -12.52 -9.64
C GLU A 133 -4.58 -12.09 -8.54
N LEU A 134 -5.12 -11.48 -7.48
CA LEU A 134 -4.36 -11.01 -6.33
C LEU A 134 -4.70 -11.87 -5.10
N LEU A 135 -3.70 -12.60 -4.60
CA LEU A 135 -3.79 -13.26 -3.30
C LEU A 135 -3.29 -12.31 -2.20
N ILE A 136 -4.17 -11.93 -1.28
CA ILE A 136 -3.86 -11.08 -0.13
C ILE A 136 -3.71 -11.94 1.10
N LEU A 137 -2.59 -11.79 1.80
CA LEU A 137 -2.29 -12.43 3.07
C LEU A 137 -2.07 -11.37 4.15
N HIS A 138 -2.55 -11.63 5.34
CA HIS A 138 -2.34 -10.77 6.51
C HIS A 138 -1.57 -11.53 7.58
N ASP A 139 -0.51 -10.90 8.08
CA ASP A 139 0.26 -11.38 9.23
C ASP A 139 0.23 -10.29 10.30
N GLU A 140 -0.65 -10.45 11.29
CA GLU A 140 -0.96 -9.41 12.27
C GLU A 140 0.08 -9.36 13.40
N HIS A 141 0.93 -8.32 13.40
CA HIS A 141 1.80 -7.98 14.53
C HIS A 141 1.37 -6.65 15.14
N PRO A 142 0.43 -6.65 16.10
CA PRO A 142 -0.11 -5.43 16.68
C PRO A 142 0.96 -4.52 17.26
N SER A 143 0.88 -3.22 16.98
CA SER A 143 1.78 -2.24 17.58
C SER A 143 1.43 -2.01 19.04
N PRO A 144 2.39 -2.05 19.98
CA PRO A 144 2.16 -1.68 21.36
C PRO A 144 1.96 -0.17 21.55
N LEU A 145 2.31 0.65 20.54
CA LEU A 145 2.29 2.10 20.62
C LEU A 145 0.96 2.72 20.20
N THR A 146 0.11 1.97 19.49
CA THR A 146 -1.21 2.45 19.10
C THR A 146 -2.31 1.84 19.96
N PRO A 147 -3.39 2.59 20.29
CA PRO A 147 -4.47 2.09 21.15
C PRO A 147 -5.19 0.86 20.61
N THR A 148 -5.20 0.69 19.29
CA THR A 148 -5.87 -0.41 18.60
C THR A 148 -4.91 -1.51 18.16
N GLY A 149 -3.61 -1.28 18.24
CA GLY A 149 -2.59 -2.15 17.68
C GLY A 149 -2.44 -2.03 16.16
N ALA A 150 -3.22 -1.15 15.51
CA ALA A 150 -3.15 -0.95 14.06
C ALA A 150 -1.88 -0.18 13.65
N LYS A 151 -1.38 -0.48 12.45
CA LYS A 151 -0.29 0.21 11.76
C LYS A 151 -0.80 0.78 10.43
N GLY A 152 0.05 1.48 9.68
CA GLY A 152 -0.27 1.99 8.35
C GLY A 152 -0.51 0.86 7.34
N LEU A 153 -1.44 1.09 6.41
CA LEU A 153 -1.80 0.14 5.36
C LEU A 153 -1.97 0.83 3.99
N GLY A 154 -2.33 2.11 3.98
CA GLY A 154 -3.00 2.79 2.87
C GLY A 154 -2.37 2.64 1.50
N GLU A 155 -1.08 2.97 1.33
CA GLU A 155 -0.43 3.13 0.03
C GLU A 155 0.68 2.10 -0.23
N GLY A 156 0.73 1.04 0.57
CA GLY A 156 1.84 0.08 0.50
C GLY A 156 2.07 -0.50 -0.89
N ASN A 157 1.05 -1.03 -1.52
CA ASN A 157 1.19 -1.63 -2.85
C ASN A 157 1.39 -0.62 -3.99
N CYS A 158 1.10 0.68 -3.79
CA CYS A 158 1.50 1.70 -4.78
C CYS A 158 3.02 1.75 -4.95
N MET A 159 3.76 1.42 -3.88
CA MET A 159 5.22 1.49 -3.86
C MET A 159 5.86 0.13 -4.12
N SER A 160 5.34 -0.94 -3.52
CA SER A 160 5.94 -2.28 -3.63
C SER A 160 5.66 -2.94 -4.97
N THR A 161 4.46 -2.79 -5.53
CA THR A 161 4.05 -3.46 -6.76
C THR A 161 4.91 -3.11 -7.98
N PRO A 162 5.20 -1.83 -8.29
CA PRO A 162 6.05 -1.51 -9.43
C PRO A 162 7.45 -2.11 -9.30
N VAL A 163 8.01 -2.10 -8.11
CA VAL A 163 9.33 -2.66 -7.82
C VAL A 163 9.34 -4.17 -7.98
N CYS A 164 8.29 -4.86 -7.50
CA CYS A 164 8.15 -6.31 -7.62
C CYS A 164 8.08 -6.73 -9.09
N ILE A 165 7.26 -6.06 -9.90
CA ILE A 165 7.13 -6.32 -11.33
C ILE A 165 8.46 -6.04 -12.07
N ALA A 166 9.11 -4.91 -11.80
CA ALA A 166 10.38 -4.58 -12.43
C ALA A 166 11.48 -5.60 -12.10
N ASN A 167 11.52 -6.10 -10.86
CA ASN A 167 12.45 -7.16 -10.47
C ASN A 167 12.16 -8.46 -11.22
N ALA A 168 10.90 -8.87 -11.34
CA ALA A 168 10.52 -10.08 -12.05
C ALA A 168 10.90 -10.01 -13.55
N ILE A 169 10.69 -8.86 -14.19
CA ILE A 169 11.12 -8.63 -15.58
C ILE A 169 12.65 -8.66 -15.70
N SER A 170 13.36 -8.12 -14.72
CA SER A 170 14.82 -8.14 -14.69
C SER A 170 15.36 -9.56 -14.54
N ASP A 171 14.76 -10.38 -13.68
CA ASP A 171 15.14 -11.79 -13.50
C ASP A 171 14.98 -12.58 -14.78
N PHE A 172 13.94 -12.33 -15.56
CA PHE A 172 13.76 -12.92 -16.89
C PHE A 172 14.94 -12.60 -17.82
N ARG A 173 15.44 -11.35 -17.80
CA ARG A 173 16.57 -10.93 -18.65
C ARG A 173 17.89 -11.59 -18.27
N TYR A 174 18.13 -11.82 -16.97
CA TYR A 174 19.40 -12.36 -16.46
C TYR A 174 19.44 -13.89 -16.45
N SER A 175 18.31 -14.55 -16.46
CA SER A 175 18.25 -16.02 -16.40
C SER A 175 18.75 -16.70 -17.66
N GLY A 176 18.94 -15.98 -18.77
CA GLY A 176 19.35 -16.55 -20.07
C GLY A 176 18.36 -17.59 -20.59
N ALA A 177 17.23 -17.73 -19.93
CA ALA A 177 16.25 -18.74 -20.22
C ALA A 177 15.34 -18.25 -21.36
N ASN A 178 15.22 -19.08 -22.38
CA ASN A 178 14.07 -19.03 -23.29
C ASN A 178 12.77 -19.43 -22.56
N THR A 179 12.71 -19.29 -21.26
CA THR A 179 11.57 -19.65 -20.42
C THR A 179 10.70 -18.43 -20.23
N LEU A 180 9.46 -18.56 -20.58
CA LEU A 180 8.42 -17.54 -20.56
C LEU A 180 7.98 -17.10 -19.14
N PHE A 181 8.61 -17.61 -18.09
CA PHE A 181 8.21 -17.32 -16.71
C PHE A 181 9.42 -16.91 -15.86
N ALA A 182 9.35 -15.73 -15.26
CA ALA A 182 10.24 -15.29 -14.20
C ALA A 182 9.44 -15.09 -12.91
N THR A 183 10.02 -15.46 -11.78
CA THR A 183 9.46 -15.19 -10.47
C THR A 183 10.41 -14.26 -9.71
N SER A 184 9.91 -13.20 -9.14
CA SER A 184 10.73 -12.25 -8.39
C SER A 184 11.24 -12.78 -7.05
N CYS A 185 10.92 -14.02 -6.70
CA CYS A 185 11.40 -14.69 -5.50
C CYS A 185 11.84 -16.11 -5.81
N GLY A 186 13.05 -16.24 -6.33
CA GLY A 186 13.78 -17.52 -6.34
C GLY A 186 14.55 -17.67 -5.04
N VAL A 187 14.45 -18.84 -4.41
CA VAL A 187 15.07 -19.17 -3.11
C VAL A 187 16.61 -19.05 -3.11
N ASN A 188 17.23 -18.76 -4.24
CA ASN A 188 18.68 -18.73 -4.39
C ASN A 188 19.28 -17.42 -4.92
N ASN A 189 18.50 -16.35 -5.14
CA ASN A 189 19.08 -15.03 -5.41
C ASN A 189 18.18 -13.92 -4.88
N ILE A 190 18.60 -13.45 -3.79
CA ILE A 190 18.18 -12.32 -2.98
C ILE A 190 17.92 -11.08 -3.83
N ALA A 191 16.68 -10.88 -4.22
CA ALA A 191 16.16 -9.58 -4.61
C ALA A 191 14.70 -9.40 -4.15
N CYS A 192 14.27 -10.08 -3.10
CA CYS A 192 13.15 -9.63 -2.30
C CYS A 192 13.61 -8.37 -1.56
N ARG A 193 13.49 -7.20 -2.18
CA ARG A 193 13.62 -5.96 -1.44
C ARG A 193 12.34 -5.75 -0.67
N CYS A 194 12.42 -6.03 0.62
CA CYS A 194 11.45 -5.57 1.59
C CYS A 194 11.36 -4.03 1.47
N ALA A 195 10.21 -3.52 1.07
CA ALA A 195 9.94 -2.09 1.23
C ALA A 195 9.54 -1.88 2.70
N ILE A 196 10.45 -1.33 3.47
CA ILE A 196 10.20 -0.91 4.86
C ILE A 196 9.72 0.54 4.76
N PHE A 197 8.49 0.77 5.21
CA PHE A 197 7.90 2.11 5.33
C PHE A 197 7.42 2.37 6.75
#